data_10825576b5b2c7e174d2913503aaeff6
#
_entry.id   10825576b5b2c7e174d2913503aaeff6
#
_cell.length_a   1.000
_cell.length_b   1.000
_cell.length_c   1.000
_cell.angle_alpha   90.00
_cell.angle_beta   90.00
_cell.angle_gamma   90.00
#
_symmetry.space_group_name_H-M   'P 1'
#
loop_
_entity.id
_entity.type
_entity.pdbx_description
1 polymer ?
#
loop_
_entity_poly.entity_id
_entity_poly.type
_entity_poly.pdbx_seq_one_letter_code
_entity_poly.pdbx_strand_id
1 'polypeptide(L)'
;MARTSQAVLLIFLIMALCWTAAGSAQTTFLPTSHWVYDFLDRLETRGLLPRLLGDTRPMTRLAIARELLPLLSRQEELSRAEREQIEFLKSELREEFGQLGVEFTGQSTGWSRLVRHGLVDPWAPDLLYANGRNMLDFSLPLPGESTPPLRIWIDPVLNFDGLAASVDTLTSTERVNHLERGIALRGSLGKYIGFYSDARDNQEWGTRRYPGIVNFTREGLGFVRGSGSGKQMDYDETVAGIVYSRDWLTLQMGKDRNHWGPGYAGQLMLSDHPTSYDQIKVEVAASRLRFTMLWAVLQHYTADFFYGNHQEKYLVAHRLEFSPWPFLDVALHEMILYSGRSFEPSYLNPLNFFRSAEHYLGDRDNAAMGLDFQLKVLPKTKLYMELLLDDVTSSKLGTGFYGNKYAILTGGHHVDLFGVSGLDLRGEYTRIRPHTYTHDTINNFQHFITNLGHRLGTNSEDLFVQLEYRYNRPLLLKAAWERTRHGANPAGINVGGSLYESRNDSGDPEYVDILDGNLETGNSVFLLAGYEFIRNGFVQFYFRHDISTWEASAEPNYPGQRNEFGIRVGLNE
;
A
#
# COMPACT_ATOMS: atom_id res chain seq x y z
N MET A 1 -11.26 27.63 18.79
CA MET A 1 -12.58 27.64 18.14
C MET A 1 -12.70 28.54 16.91
N ALA A 2 -12.10 29.74 16.83
CA ALA A 2 -12.25 30.61 15.64
C ALA A 2 -11.45 30.16 14.40
N ARG A 3 -10.37 29.41 14.53
CA ARG A 3 -9.54 28.96 13.40
C ARG A 3 -10.05 27.69 12.69
N THR A 4 -10.78 26.83 13.39
CA THR A 4 -11.46 25.67 12.79
C THR A 4 -12.62 26.06 11.86
N SER A 5 -13.31 27.18 12.15
CA SER A 5 -14.38 27.69 11.29
C SER A 5 -13.87 28.24 9.96
N GLN A 6 -12.64 28.74 9.87
CA GLN A 6 -12.09 29.29 8.62
C GLN A 6 -11.66 28.18 7.64
N ALA A 7 -11.10 27.07 8.14
CA ALA A 7 -10.77 25.91 7.31
C ALA A 7 -12.04 25.22 6.76
N VAL A 8 -13.07 25.08 7.58
CA VAL A 8 -14.37 24.57 7.17
C VAL A 8 -15.03 25.51 6.15
N LEU A 9 -14.93 26.83 6.35
CA LEU A 9 -15.47 27.80 5.39
C LEU A 9 -14.73 27.78 4.05
N LEU A 10 -13.42 27.57 4.06
CA LEU A 10 -12.61 27.45 2.85
C LEU A 10 -12.98 26.18 2.06
N ILE A 11 -13.22 25.06 2.73
CA ILE A 11 -13.68 23.81 2.13
C ILE A 11 -15.07 24.00 1.52
N PHE A 12 -16.00 24.67 2.20
CA PHE A 12 -17.32 25.00 1.66
C PHE A 12 -17.26 26.00 0.50
N LEU A 13 -16.32 26.93 0.51
CA LEU A 13 -16.13 27.88 -0.60
C LEU A 13 -15.55 27.19 -1.84
N ILE A 14 -14.61 26.26 -1.65
CA ILE A 14 -14.07 25.42 -2.73
C ILE A 14 -15.18 24.52 -3.30
N MET A 15 -16.00 23.90 -2.46
CA MET A 15 -17.15 23.10 -2.89
C MET A 15 -18.20 23.95 -3.64
N ALA A 16 -18.44 25.19 -3.24
CA ALA A 16 -19.39 26.10 -3.89
C ALA A 16 -18.89 26.61 -5.25
N LEU A 17 -17.60 26.84 -5.41
CA LEU A 17 -16.98 27.26 -6.69
C LEU A 17 -17.00 26.13 -7.75
N CYS A 18 -17.16 24.88 -7.32
CA CYS A 18 -17.16 23.70 -8.21
C CYS A 18 -18.52 23.36 -8.84
N TRP A 19 -19.59 24.11 -8.57
CA TRP A 19 -20.98 23.76 -8.94
C TRP A 19 -21.37 23.99 -10.41
N THR A 20 -20.54 24.56 -11.26
CA THR A 20 -21.01 25.15 -12.56
C THR A 20 -20.48 24.53 -13.85
N ALA A 21 -19.96 23.29 -13.91
CA ALA A 21 -19.44 22.77 -15.16
C ALA A 21 -19.87 21.34 -15.51
N ALA A 22 -20.16 21.12 -16.81
CA ALA A 22 -20.57 19.85 -17.39
C ALA A 22 -19.39 18.87 -17.53
N GLY A 23 -19.45 17.76 -16.86
CA GLY A 23 -18.52 16.62 -16.87
C GLY A 23 -18.80 15.78 -15.64
N SER A 24 -18.98 14.46 -15.73
CA SER A 24 -19.21 13.62 -14.56
C SER A 24 -17.96 12.79 -14.29
N ALA A 25 -17.43 12.84 -13.07
CA ALA A 25 -16.27 12.07 -12.64
C ALA A 25 -16.44 11.57 -11.21
N GLN A 26 -17.58 10.94 -10.93
CA GLN A 26 -17.79 10.25 -9.65
C GLN A 26 -16.83 9.08 -9.56
N THR A 27 -15.91 9.07 -8.57
CA THR A 27 -14.97 7.97 -8.40
C THR A 27 -14.49 7.89 -6.96
N THR A 28 -14.07 6.69 -6.57
CA THR A 28 -13.35 6.41 -5.31
C THR A 28 -12.02 5.77 -5.66
N PHE A 29 -11.18 5.53 -4.66
CA PHE A 29 -9.93 4.80 -4.84
C PHE A 29 -10.16 3.28 -4.78
N LEU A 30 -9.27 2.51 -5.43
CA LEU A 30 -9.09 1.08 -5.14
C LEU A 30 -7.95 0.91 -4.12
N PRO A 31 -8.10 0.05 -3.10
CA PRO A 31 -7.07 -0.18 -2.09
C PRO A 31 -5.71 -0.53 -2.71
N THR A 32 -4.61 -0.17 -2.04
CA THR A 32 -3.24 -0.48 -2.53
C THR A 32 -2.98 -1.97 -2.69
N SER A 33 -3.66 -2.81 -1.90
CA SER A 33 -3.60 -4.27 -1.96
C SER A 33 -4.38 -4.90 -3.11
N HIS A 34 -5.19 -4.14 -3.85
CA HIS A 34 -6.05 -4.70 -4.89
C HIS A 34 -5.23 -5.31 -6.04
N TRP A 35 -5.56 -6.53 -6.44
CA TRP A 35 -4.85 -7.30 -7.48
C TRP A 35 -4.74 -6.60 -8.85
N VAL A 36 -5.54 -5.57 -9.10
CA VAL A 36 -5.51 -4.80 -10.35
C VAL A 36 -4.16 -4.15 -10.59
N TYR A 37 -3.43 -3.77 -9.55
CA TYR A 37 -2.12 -3.13 -9.71
C TYR A 37 -1.08 -4.08 -10.29
N ASP A 38 -1.05 -5.34 -9.84
CA ASP A 38 -0.19 -6.37 -10.43
C ASP A 38 -0.59 -6.65 -11.88
N PHE A 39 -1.88 -6.62 -12.17
CA PHE A 39 -2.38 -6.79 -13.52
C PHE A 39 -2.03 -5.62 -14.45
N LEU A 40 -2.18 -4.38 -14.00
CA LEU A 40 -1.76 -3.19 -14.75
C LEU A 40 -0.25 -3.20 -15.02
N ASP A 41 0.56 -3.54 -14.01
CA ASP A 41 2.00 -3.68 -14.13
C ASP A 41 2.41 -4.74 -15.17
N ARG A 42 1.70 -5.88 -15.20
CA ARG A 42 1.89 -6.90 -16.23
C ARG A 42 1.55 -6.38 -17.64
N LEU A 43 0.41 -5.71 -17.80
CA LEU A 43 -0.01 -5.14 -19.09
C LEU A 43 0.96 -4.07 -19.59
N GLU A 44 1.47 -3.25 -18.67
CA GLU A 44 2.50 -2.27 -18.97
C GLU A 44 3.80 -2.94 -19.42
N THR A 45 4.28 -3.95 -18.69
CA THR A 45 5.49 -4.72 -19.01
C THR A 45 5.37 -5.44 -20.36
N ARG A 46 4.16 -5.84 -20.76
CA ARG A 46 3.87 -6.35 -22.10
C ARG A 46 3.85 -5.28 -23.20
N GLY A 47 3.86 -3.99 -22.83
CA GLY A 47 3.76 -2.87 -23.77
C GLY A 47 2.33 -2.57 -24.22
N LEU A 48 1.31 -3.12 -23.57
CA LEU A 48 -0.11 -2.86 -23.87
C LEU A 48 -0.59 -1.54 -23.27
N LEU A 49 0.05 -1.08 -22.19
CA LEU A 49 -0.17 0.20 -21.49
C LEU A 49 1.14 1.00 -21.43
N PRO A 50 1.66 1.54 -22.54
CA PRO A 50 3.04 2.03 -22.61
C PRO A 50 3.32 3.34 -21.84
N ARG A 51 2.32 3.96 -21.25
CA ARG A 51 2.41 5.23 -20.52
C ARG A 51 1.59 5.23 -19.25
N LEU A 52 1.53 4.09 -18.60
CA LEU A 52 0.87 3.98 -17.32
C LEU A 52 1.69 4.72 -16.26
N LEU A 53 1.11 5.72 -15.61
CA LEU A 53 1.67 6.33 -14.40
C LEU A 53 1.06 5.60 -13.18
N GLY A 54 1.54 4.38 -12.89
CA GLY A 54 0.95 3.44 -11.94
C GLY A 54 1.62 3.35 -10.58
N ASP A 55 2.70 4.12 -10.36
CA ASP A 55 3.55 3.97 -9.17
C ASP A 55 3.13 4.85 -7.98
N THR A 56 2.12 5.68 -8.16
CA THR A 56 1.46 6.39 -7.06
C THR A 56 0.10 5.74 -6.81
N ARG A 57 0.00 4.98 -5.73
CA ARG A 57 -1.23 4.28 -5.31
C ARG A 57 -1.73 4.82 -3.97
N PRO A 58 -3.03 4.74 -3.69
CA PRO A 58 -4.10 4.17 -4.49
C PRO A 58 -4.47 5.04 -5.69
N MET A 59 -4.87 4.41 -6.79
CA MET A 59 -5.42 5.06 -7.97
C MET A 59 -6.95 5.12 -7.91
N THR A 60 -7.54 6.14 -8.54
CA THR A 60 -8.99 6.20 -8.64
C THR A 60 -9.51 5.11 -9.58
N ARG A 61 -10.70 4.58 -9.28
CA ARG A 61 -11.40 3.58 -10.12
C ARG A 61 -11.58 4.09 -11.56
N LEU A 62 -11.87 5.38 -11.72
CA LEU A 62 -12.01 6.02 -13.05
C LEU A 62 -10.68 6.08 -13.80
N ALA A 63 -9.55 6.36 -13.12
CA ALA A 63 -8.24 6.34 -13.75
C ALA A 63 -7.91 4.93 -14.27
N ILE A 64 -8.16 3.90 -13.48
CA ILE A 64 -7.95 2.50 -13.88
C ILE A 64 -8.86 2.11 -15.05
N ALA A 65 -10.14 2.47 -15.01
CA ALA A 65 -11.05 2.20 -16.12
C ALA A 65 -10.61 2.90 -17.42
N ARG A 66 -10.08 4.13 -17.31
CA ARG A 66 -9.56 4.90 -18.45
C ARG A 66 -8.34 4.22 -19.09
N GLU A 67 -7.41 3.70 -18.28
CA GLU A 67 -6.26 2.95 -18.78
C GLU A 67 -6.67 1.64 -19.48
N LEU A 68 -7.67 0.94 -18.95
CA LEU A 68 -8.16 -0.32 -19.52
C LEU A 68 -9.09 -0.15 -20.74
N LEU A 69 -9.69 1.03 -20.93
CA LEU A 69 -10.67 1.27 -21.99
C LEU A 69 -10.20 0.89 -23.41
N PRO A 70 -8.96 1.22 -23.85
CA PRO A 70 -8.48 0.84 -25.17
C PRO A 70 -8.40 -0.67 -25.38
N LEU A 71 -8.19 -1.43 -24.30
CA LEU A 71 -8.02 -2.89 -24.37
C LEU A 71 -9.34 -3.62 -24.59
N LEU A 72 -10.49 -2.99 -24.34
CA LEU A 72 -11.79 -3.57 -24.62
C LEU A 72 -12.01 -3.87 -26.12
N SER A 73 -11.35 -3.11 -27.00
CA SER A 73 -11.40 -3.30 -28.46
C SER A 73 -10.20 -4.09 -29.01
N ARG A 74 -9.20 -4.45 -28.16
CA ARG A 74 -7.95 -5.13 -28.55
C ARG A 74 -7.83 -6.50 -27.90
N GLN A 75 -8.93 -7.21 -27.72
CA GLN A 75 -8.97 -8.47 -26.96
C GLN A 75 -8.17 -9.60 -27.62
N GLU A 76 -7.92 -9.55 -28.93
CA GLU A 76 -7.09 -10.51 -29.65
C GLU A 76 -5.60 -10.47 -29.26
N GLU A 77 -5.13 -9.32 -28.72
CA GLU A 77 -3.76 -9.17 -28.23
C GLU A 77 -3.56 -9.75 -26.82
N LEU A 78 -4.64 -10.06 -26.14
CA LEU A 78 -4.66 -10.52 -24.76
C LEU A 78 -4.59 -12.05 -24.66
N SER A 79 -3.90 -12.55 -23.67
CA SER A 79 -3.99 -13.97 -23.29
C SER A 79 -5.38 -14.31 -22.74
N ARG A 80 -5.66 -15.60 -22.58
CA ARG A 80 -6.93 -16.04 -21.99
C ARG A 80 -7.15 -15.45 -20.60
N ALA A 81 -6.15 -15.57 -19.71
CA ALA A 81 -6.23 -15.07 -18.33
C ALA A 81 -6.45 -13.55 -18.30
N GLU A 82 -5.79 -12.78 -19.17
CA GLU A 82 -5.94 -11.34 -19.26
C GLU A 82 -7.32 -10.93 -19.75
N ARG A 83 -7.89 -11.62 -20.73
CA ARG A 83 -9.28 -11.39 -21.16
C ARG A 83 -10.27 -11.62 -20.02
N GLU A 84 -10.12 -12.71 -19.29
CA GLU A 84 -10.97 -13.01 -18.15
C GLU A 84 -10.85 -11.95 -17.04
N GLN A 85 -9.62 -11.44 -16.79
CA GLN A 85 -9.39 -10.35 -15.83
C GLN A 85 -10.00 -9.02 -16.30
N ILE A 86 -9.89 -8.66 -17.57
CA ILE A 86 -10.51 -7.44 -18.14
C ILE A 86 -12.03 -7.54 -18.08
N GLU A 87 -12.64 -8.66 -18.43
CA GLU A 87 -14.10 -8.80 -18.35
C GLU A 87 -14.59 -8.71 -16.89
N PHE A 88 -13.83 -9.24 -15.95
CA PHE A 88 -14.12 -9.05 -14.52
C PHE A 88 -14.05 -7.57 -14.12
N LEU A 89 -12.96 -6.87 -14.48
CA LEU A 89 -12.78 -5.44 -14.17
C LEU A 89 -13.81 -4.56 -14.88
N LYS A 90 -14.19 -4.90 -16.12
CA LYS A 90 -15.27 -4.22 -16.83
C LYS A 90 -16.59 -4.29 -16.06
N SER A 91 -16.83 -5.42 -15.41
CA SER A 91 -18.01 -5.59 -14.57
C SER A 91 -17.88 -4.87 -13.22
N GLU A 92 -16.71 -4.89 -12.60
CA GLU A 92 -16.43 -4.23 -11.33
C GLU A 92 -16.38 -2.70 -11.44
N LEU A 93 -15.81 -2.17 -12.52
CA LEU A 93 -15.71 -0.75 -12.82
C LEU A 93 -16.83 -0.27 -13.76
N ARG A 94 -18.00 -0.93 -13.66
CA ARG A 94 -19.12 -0.68 -14.59
C ARG A 94 -19.56 0.78 -14.62
N GLU A 95 -19.63 1.44 -13.48
CA GLU A 95 -20.02 2.84 -13.35
C GLU A 95 -19.01 3.75 -14.03
N GLU A 96 -17.73 3.48 -13.81
CA GLU A 96 -16.61 4.23 -14.39
C GLU A 96 -16.53 4.02 -15.92
N PHE A 97 -16.67 2.78 -16.39
CA PHE A 97 -16.75 2.51 -17.83
C PHE A 97 -18.00 3.14 -18.48
N GLY A 98 -19.12 3.17 -17.76
CA GLY A 98 -20.33 3.88 -18.21
C GLY A 98 -20.10 5.38 -18.39
N GLN A 99 -19.35 6.01 -17.47
CA GLN A 99 -18.92 7.42 -17.59
C GLN A 99 -18.01 7.64 -18.82
N LEU A 100 -17.25 6.63 -19.22
CA LEU A 100 -16.38 6.64 -20.40
C LEU A 100 -17.11 6.26 -21.70
N GLY A 101 -18.43 6.10 -21.66
CA GLY A 101 -19.26 5.82 -22.84
C GLY A 101 -19.41 4.34 -23.19
N VAL A 102 -19.02 3.42 -22.33
CA VAL A 102 -19.26 1.99 -22.55
C VAL A 102 -20.70 1.64 -22.19
N GLU A 103 -21.44 1.12 -23.16
CA GLU A 103 -22.81 0.66 -22.94
C GLU A 103 -22.85 -0.74 -22.33
N PHE A 104 -23.70 -0.92 -21.32
CA PHE A 104 -23.94 -2.20 -20.68
C PHE A 104 -25.38 -2.64 -20.89
N THR A 105 -25.57 -3.74 -21.59
CA THR A 105 -26.89 -4.37 -21.75
C THR A 105 -27.23 -5.21 -20.51
N GLY A 106 -28.42 -4.97 -19.95
CA GLY A 106 -28.98 -5.75 -18.84
C GLY A 106 -28.88 -5.07 -17.47
N GLN A 107 -30.01 -4.99 -16.78
CA GLN A 107 -30.11 -4.57 -15.38
C GLN A 107 -30.22 -5.81 -14.48
N SER A 108 -29.44 -5.83 -13.39
CA SER A 108 -29.68 -6.76 -12.31
C SER A 108 -29.24 -6.16 -10.99
N THR A 109 -30.12 -6.21 -10.04
CA THR A 109 -29.85 -5.82 -8.64
C THR A 109 -29.15 -6.98 -7.91
N GLY A 110 -28.05 -6.68 -7.19
CA GLY A 110 -27.18 -7.69 -6.59
C GLY A 110 -27.86 -8.68 -5.64
N TRP A 111 -28.66 -8.18 -4.70
CA TRP A 111 -29.31 -8.99 -3.67
C TRP A 111 -30.34 -9.99 -4.23
N SER A 112 -31.14 -9.58 -5.21
CA SER A 112 -32.14 -10.48 -5.81
C SER A 112 -31.54 -11.67 -6.55
N ARG A 113 -30.26 -11.60 -6.95
CA ARG A 113 -29.52 -12.70 -7.59
C ARG A 113 -28.89 -13.64 -6.60
N LEU A 114 -28.26 -13.11 -5.54
CA LEU A 114 -27.72 -13.96 -4.46
C LEU A 114 -28.79 -14.86 -3.86
N VAL A 115 -29.97 -14.30 -3.59
CA VAL A 115 -31.13 -15.04 -3.05
C VAL A 115 -31.76 -15.99 -4.09
N ARG A 116 -31.81 -15.60 -5.37
CA ARG A 116 -32.47 -16.42 -6.39
C ARG A 116 -31.63 -17.57 -6.94
N HIS A 117 -30.33 -17.39 -7.04
CA HIS A 117 -29.45 -18.33 -7.73
C HIS A 117 -28.34 -18.93 -6.85
N GLY A 118 -27.74 -18.16 -5.94
CA GLY A 118 -26.67 -18.67 -5.09
C GLY A 118 -27.12 -19.66 -4.01
N LEU A 119 -28.37 -19.53 -3.54
CA LEU A 119 -28.95 -20.47 -2.57
C LEU A 119 -29.70 -21.63 -3.25
N VAL A 120 -30.13 -21.48 -4.51
CA VAL A 120 -30.95 -22.47 -5.22
C VAL A 120 -30.11 -23.31 -6.19
N ASP A 121 -29.03 -22.75 -6.74
CA ASP A 121 -28.09 -23.47 -7.59
C ASP A 121 -26.66 -23.05 -7.29
N PRO A 122 -26.04 -23.64 -6.25
CA PRO A 122 -24.65 -23.37 -5.89
C PRO A 122 -23.63 -23.80 -6.95
N TRP A 123 -24.06 -24.53 -7.98
CA TRP A 123 -23.23 -25.03 -9.08
C TRP A 123 -23.38 -24.23 -10.37
N ALA A 124 -24.11 -23.12 -10.35
CA ALA A 124 -24.18 -22.19 -11.48
C ALA A 124 -23.13 -21.07 -11.32
N PRO A 125 -21.84 -21.33 -11.57
CA PRO A 125 -20.73 -20.37 -11.36
C PRO A 125 -20.92 -19.10 -12.19
N ASP A 126 -21.54 -19.18 -13.35
CA ASP A 126 -21.75 -18.06 -14.25
C ASP A 126 -22.65 -16.97 -13.68
N LEU A 127 -23.49 -17.27 -12.72
CA LEU A 127 -24.46 -16.33 -12.17
C LEU A 127 -23.91 -15.47 -11.04
N LEU A 128 -22.99 -15.97 -10.24
CA LEU A 128 -22.24 -15.20 -9.24
C LEU A 128 -21.08 -14.45 -9.89
N TYR A 129 -20.49 -15.00 -10.94
CA TYR A 129 -19.38 -14.43 -11.69
C TYR A 129 -19.78 -13.35 -12.70
N ALA A 130 -20.92 -13.50 -13.35
CA ALA A 130 -21.24 -12.79 -14.59
C ALA A 130 -21.50 -11.28 -14.44
N ASN A 131 -21.65 -10.74 -13.24
CA ASN A 131 -22.16 -9.38 -13.12
C ASN A 131 -21.42 -8.41 -12.19
N GLY A 132 -20.24 -8.76 -11.70
CA GLY A 132 -19.34 -7.83 -11.08
C GLY A 132 -19.97 -6.83 -10.10
N ARG A 133 -21.01 -7.20 -9.37
CA ARG A 133 -21.76 -6.27 -8.53
C ARG A 133 -21.57 -6.54 -7.07
N ASN A 134 -21.61 -5.46 -6.33
CA ASN A 134 -21.63 -5.44 -4.89
C ASN A 134 -22.88 -6.16 -4.35
N MET A 135 -22.82 -6.64 -3.13
CA MET A 135 -23.91 -7.40 -2.51
C MET A 135 -25.17 -6.57 -2.35
N LEU A 136 -25.03 -5.30 -1.97
CA LEU A 136 -26.13 -4.35 -1.87
C LEU A 136 -25.83 -3.11 -2.72
N ASP A 137 -26.83 -2.67 -3.49
CA ASP A 137 -26.77 -1.48 -4.36
C ASP A 137 -28.01 -0.65 -4.10
N PHE A 138 -27.84 0.54 -3.52
CA PHE A 138 -28.90 1.51 -3.27
C PHE A 138 -28.74 2.71 -4.16
N SER A 139 -29.83 3.14 -4.79
CA SER A 139 -29.90 4.39 -5.51
C SER A 139 -31.11 5.18 -5.08
N LEU A 140 -30.91 6.48 -4.80
CA LEU A 140 -31.99 7.40 -4.48
C LEU A 140 -32.25 8.28 -5.71
N PRO A 141 -33.29 7.98 -6.53
CA PRO A 141 -33.64 8.82 -7.65
C PRO A 141 -34.32 10.10 -7.16
N LEU A 142 -33.96 11.24 -7.74
CA LEU A 142 -34.74 12.47 -7.61
C LEU A 142 -35.67 12.65 -8.81
N PRO A 143 -36.88 13.23 -8.63
CA PRO A 143 -37.79 13.49 -9.73
C PRO A 143 -37.15 14.38 -10.80
N GLY A 144 -37.14 13.92 -12.04
CA GLY A 144 -36.62 14.66 -13.18
C GLY A 144 -35.13 14.50 -13.49
N GLU A 145 -34.37 13.74 -12.71
CA GLU A 145 -32.96 13.44 -12.99
C GLU A 145 -32.78 12.03 -13.56
N SER A 146 -32.01 11.92 -14.64
CA SER A 146 -31.66 10.62 -15.25
C SER A 146 -30.61 9.83 -14.47
N THR A 147 -29.83 10.51 -13.62
CA THR A 147 -28.78 9.91 -12.78
C THR A 147 -29.14 10.12 -11.32
N PRO A 148 -29.24 9.05 -10.50
CA PRO A 148 -29.53 9.21 -9.08
C PRO A 148 -28.46 10.06 -8.39
N PRO A 149 -28.84 11.06 -7.58
CA PRO A 149 -27.87 11.93 -6.91
C PRO A 149 -27.09 11.23 -5.80
N LEU A 150 -27.63 10.14 -5.24
CA LEU A 150 -26.98 9.32 -4.24
C LEU A 150 -27.01 7.86 -4.68
N ARG A 151 -25.83 7.24 -4.71
CA ARG A 151 -25.65 5.79 -4.87
C ARG A 151 -24.78 5.28 -3.74
N ILE A 152 -25.08 4.10 -3.23
CA ILE A 152 -24.33 3.43 -2.17
C ILE A 152 -24.22 1.95 -2.53
N TRP A 153 -23.01 1.42 -2.47
CA TRP A 153 -22.69 -0.01 -2.62
C TRP A 153 -22.10 -0.51 -1.33
N ILE A 154 -22.52 -1.69 -0.90
CA ILE A 154 -22.09 -2.29 0.35
C ILE A 154 -21.71 -3.75 0.08
N ASP A 155 -20.52 -4.13 0.54
CA ASP A 155 -20.01 -5.49 0.51
C ASP A 155 -19.60 -5.94 1.91
N PRO A 156 -19.99 -7.13 2.36
CA PRO A 156 -19.47 -7.71 3.58
C PRO A 156 -18.03 -8.21 3.33
N VAL A 157 -17.20 -8.10 4.35
CA VAL A 157 -15.85 -8.66 4.39
C VAL A 157 -15.82 -9.77 5.43
N LEU A 158 -15.34 -10.95 5.04
CA LEU A 158 -15.18 -12.08 5.96
C LEU A 158 -14.00 -12.93 5.52
N ASN A 159 -12.91 -12.89 6.29
CA ASN A 159 -11.72 -13.68 6.01
C ASN A 159 -11.35 -14.50 7.24
N PHE A 160 -10.95 -15.73 7.00
CA PHE A 160 -10.41 -16.64 8.01
C PHE A 160 -9.06 -17.16 7.52
N ASP A 161 -8.05 -17.01 8.35
CA ASP A 161 -6.72 -17.58 8.14
C ASP A 161 -6.36 -18.50 9.31
N GLY A 162 -6.09 -19.77 9.02
CA GLY A 162 -5.64 -20.75 9.98
C GLY A 162 -4.25 -21.24 9.62
N LEU A 163 -3.30 -21.12 10.53
CA LEU A 163 -1.93 -21.60 10.32
C LEU A 163 -1.47 -22.56 11.41
N ALA A 164 -0.59 -23.46 11.02
CA ALA A 164 0.18 -24.33 11.91
C ALA A 164 1.66 -24.22 11.57
N ALA A 165 2.48 -23.92 12.57
CA ALA A 165 3.92 -23.77 12.40
C ALA A 165 4.71 -24.72 13.32
N SER A 166 5.72 -25.37 12.76
CA SER A 166 6.77 -26.07 13.50
C SER A 166 7.98 -25.16 13.60
N VAL A 167 8.46 -24.96 14.81
CA VAL A 167 9.62 -24.10 15.12
C VAL A 167 10.61 -24.91 15.91
N ASP A 168 11.90 -24.92 15.52
CA ASP A 168 12.94 -25.76 16.16
C ASP A 168 13.11 -25.51 17.65
N THR A 169 12.89 -24.26 18.08
CA THR A 169 13.02 -23.86 19.47
C THR A 169 11.79 -24.18 20.33
N LEU A 170 10.69 -24.64 19.71
CA LEU A 170 9.47 -25.00 20.40
C LEU A 170 9.25 -26.52 20.43
N THR A 171 8.82 -27.04 21.57
CA THR A 171 8.49 -28.46 21.75
C THR A 171 7.12 -28.84 21.21
N SER A 172 6.30 -27.85 20.82
CA SER A 172 4.93 -28.04 20.31
C SER A 172 4.67 -27.21 19.06
N THR A 173 3.82 -27.71 18.18
CA THR A 173 3.34 -26.95 17.02
C THR A 173 2.61 -25.70 17.46
N GLU A 174 3.04 -24.55 16.94
CA GLU A 174 2.29 -23.29 17.06
C GLU A 174 1.06 -23.35 16.16
N ARG A 175 -0.07 -22.89 16.67
CA ARG A 175 -1.31 -22.74 15.89
C ARG A 175 -1.84 -21.33 16.09
N VAL A 176 -2.21 -20.68 15.00
CA VAL A 176 -2.81 -19.35 15.01
C VAL A 176 -4.02 -19.35 14.11
N ASN A 177 -5.07 -18.75 14.59
CA ASN A 177 -6.26 -18.47 13.81
C ASN A 177 -6.45 -16.96 13.77
N HIS A 178 -6.77 -16.43 12.62
CA HIS A 178 -7.10 -15.03 12.41
C HIS A 178 -8.47 -14.94 11.75
N LEU A 179 -9.34 -14.13 12.31
CA LEU A 179 -10.67 -13.82 11.79
C LEU A 179 -10.75 -12.32 11.54
N GLU A 180 -10.99 -11.97 10.28
CA GLU A 180 -11.32 -10.61 9.87
C GLU A 180 -12.78 -10.57 9.45
N ARG A 181 -13.51 -9.58 9.96
CA ARG A 181 -14.90 -9.33 9.62
C ARG A 181 -15.14 -7.83 9.50
N GLY A 182 -15.90 -7.45 8.49
CA GLY A 182 -16.08 -6.04 8.23
C GLY A 182 -17.13 -5.72 7.19
N ILE A 183 -17.16 -4.45 6.82
CA ILE A 183 -18.05 -3.92 5.79
C ILE A 183 -17.25 -2.93 4.96
N ALA A 184 -17.22 -3.18 3.66
CA ALA A 184 -16.75 -2.22 2.67
C ALA A 184 -17.95 -1.49 2.06
N LEU A 185 -17.94 -0.18 2.20
CA LEU A 185 -18.96 0.71 1.66
C LEU A 185 -18.30 1.69 0.70
N ARG A 186 -18.91 1.91 -0.43
CA ARG A 186 -18.55 3.02 -1.33
C ARG A 186 -19.81 3.69 -1.86
N GLY A 187 -19.69 4.92 -2.29
CA GLY A 187 -20.84 5.62 -2.85
C GLY A 187 -20.44 6.86 -3.60
N SER A 188 -21.47 7.50 -4.17
CA SER A 188 -21.34 8.75 -4.89
C SER A 188 -22.48 9.70 -4.57
N LEU A 189 -22.15 10.99 -4.50
CA LEU A 189 -23.12 12.08 -4.31
C LEU A 189 -22.97 13.09 -5.45
N GLY A 190 -24.03 13.26 -6.22
CA GLY A 190 -24.02 14.12 -7.40
C GLY A 190 -23.05 13.63 -8.46
N LYS A 191 -22.33 14.54 -9.12
CA LYS A 191 -21.48 14.23 -10.29
C LYS A 191 -19.99 14.13 -9.96
N TYR A 192 -19.54 14.63 -8.81
CA TYR A 192 -18.11 14.84 -8.56
C TYR A 192 -17.62 14.28 -7.23
N ILE A 193 -18.54 13.90 -6.34
CA ILE A 193 -18.18 13.44 -5.00
C ILE A 193 -18.34 11.92 -4.91
N GLY A 194 -17.26 11.25 -4.62
CA GLY A 194 -17.21 9.87 -4.17
C GLY A 194 -16.95 9.80 -2.67
N PHE A 195 -17.39 8.75 -2.03
CA PHE A 195 -17.03 8.45 -0.64
C PHE A 195 -16.89 6.94 -0.46
N TYR A 196 -16.05 6.54 0.49
CA TYR A 196 -15.83 5.13 0.81
C TYR A 196 -15.50 4.97 2.29
N SER A 197 -15.79 3.77 2.80
CA SER A 197 -15.42 3.33 4.13
C SER A 197 -15.25 1.82 4.11
N ASP A 198 -14.08 1.33 4.51
CA ASP A 198 -13.79 -0.07 4.75
C ASP A 198 -13.40 -0.18 6.22
N ALA A 199 -14.25 -0.81 7.01
CA ALA A 199 -14.08 -0.97 8.44
C ALA A 199 -14.02 -2.45 8.78
N ARG A 200 -12.91 -2.87 9.38
CA ARG A 200 -12.59 -4.28 9.67
C ARG A 200 -12.24 -4.45 11.14
N ASP A 201 -12.85 -5.44 11.77
CA ASP A 201 -12.53 -5.95 13.10
C ASP A 201 -11.74 -7.25 12.95
N ASN A 202 -10.57 -7.29 13.53
CA ASN A 202 -9.60 -8.36 13.41
C ASN A 202 -9.36 -9.01 14.76
N GLN A 203 -9.38 -10.34 14.78
CA GLN A 203 -9.10 -11.12 15.97
C GLN A 203 -8.09 -12.22 15.65
N GLU A 204 -7.00 -12.27 16.40
CA GLU A 204 -6.01 -13.35 16.31
C GLU A 204 -5.93 -14.11 17.63
N TRP A 205 -5.97 -15.45 17.58
CA TRP A 205 -5.90 -16.31 18.76
C TRP A 205 -5.25 -17.67 18.45
N GLY A 206 -4.75 -18.34 19.48
CA GLY A 206 -4.14 -19.67 19.31
C GLY A 206 -3.18 -20.04 20.41
N THR A 207 -2.11 -20.73 20.02
CA THR A 207 -1.03 -21.11 20.95
C THR A 207 0.11 -20.09 20.98
N ARG A 208 0.16 -19.17 20.00
CA ARG A 208 1.10 -18.04 19.97
C ARG A 208 0.95 -17.17 21.20
N ARG A 209 2.06 -16.63 21.70
CA ARG A 209 2.06 -15.74 22.85
C ARG A 209 2.14 -14.29 22.39
N TYR A 210 1.29 -13.47 22.96
CA TYR A 210 1.27 -12.03 22.79
C TYR A 210 1.70 -11.34 24.09
N PRO A 211 2.08 -10.05 24.06
CA PRO A 211 2.30 -9.29 25.27
C PRO A 211 1.10 -9.44 26.23
N GLY A 212 1.35 -9.78 27.50
CA GLY A 212 0.32 -9.92 28.53
C GLY A 212 -0.25 -8.59 29.06
N ILE A 213 -0.16 -7.53 28.24
CA ILE A 213 -0.65 -6.18 28.52
C ILE A 213 -1.89 -5.88 27.65
N VAL A 214 -2.76 -5.01 28.17
CA VAL A 214 -4.05 -4.74 27.51
C VAL A 214 -3.87 -3.97 26.21
N ASN A 215 -2.94 -3.03 26.16
CA ASN A 215 -2.71 -2.18 24.99
C ASN A 215 -1.23 -2.19 24.63
N PHE A 216 -0.94 -2.40 23.34
CA PHE A 216 0.42 -2.33 22.79
C PHE A 216 0.36 -1.91 21.32
N THR A 217 1.50 -1.67 20.71
CA THR A 217 1.63 -1.46 19.27
C THR A 217 2.31 -2.66 18.64
N ARG A 218 1.94 -2.95 17.39
CA ARG A 218 2.57 -3.98 16.57
C ARG A 218 2.90 -3.38 15.21
N GLU A 219 4.02 -3.78 14.66
CA GLU A 219 4.44 -3.35 13.33
C GLU A 219 3.37 -3.68 12.28
N GLY A 220 3.08 -2.73 11.39
CA GLY A 220 2.04 -2.83 10.38
C GLY A 220 0.61 -2.59 10.88
N LEU A 221 0.33 -2.79 12.17
CA LEU A 221 -1.05 -2.74 12.71
C LEU A 221 -1.36 -1.46 13.52
N GLY A 222 -0.35 -0.80 14.05
CA GLY A 222 -0.55 0.35 14.94
C GLY A 222 -1.03 -0.08 16.34
N PHE A 223 -2.22 0.38 16.75
CA PHE A 223 -2.80 0.06 18.06
C PHE A 223 -3.41 -1.34 18.10
N VAL A 224 -3.03 -2.14 19.10
CA VAL A 224 -3.53 -3.50 19.32
C VAL A 224 -4.00 -3.65 20.75
N ARG A 225 -5.13 -4.34 20.94
CA ARG A 225 -5.64 -4.73 22.24
C ARG A 225 -5.31 -6.19 22.53
N GLY A 226 -4.53 -6.45 23.57
CA GLY A 226 -4.20 -7.79 24.02
C GLY A 226 -5.17 -8.32 25.09
N SER A 227 -5.32 -9.63 25.15
CA SER A 227 -5.91 -10.28 26.33
C SER A 227 -4.90 -10.35 27.46
N GLY A 228 -5.31 -10.12 28.70
CA GLY A 228 -4.42 -10.26 29.86
C GLY A 228 -3.79 -11.66 30.02
N SER A 229 -4.34 -12.67 29.33
CA SER A 229 -3.79 -14.03 29.25
C SER A 229 -2.64 -14.19 28.22
N GLY A 230 -2.43 -13.19 27.35
CA GLY A 230 -1.47 -13.25 26.24
C GLY A 230 -1.76 -14.32 25.18
N LYS A 231 -3.02 -14.75 25.03
CA LYS A 231 -3.44 -15.79 24.06
C LYS A 231 -4.24 -15.26 22.88
N GLN A 232 -4.60 -14.01 22.93
CA GLN A 232 -5.43 -13.35 21.92
C GLN A 232 -5.04 -11.89 21.79
N MET A 233 -5.15 -11.38 20.60
CA MET A 233 -5.12 -9.94 20.32
C MET A 233 -6.25 -9.56 19.37
N ASP A 234 -6.72 -8.34 19.50
CA ASP A 234 -7.77 -7.75 18.68
C ASP A 234 -7.28 -6.38 18.17
N TYR A 235 -7.62 -6.03 16.93
CA TYR A 235 -7.31 -4.71 16.37
C TYR A 235 -8.34 -4.34 15.31
N ASP A 236 -8.57 -3.03 15.19
CA ASP A 236 -9.46 -2.48 14.18
C ASP A 236 -8.64 -1.87 13.06
N GLU A 237 -9.08 -2.04 11.83
CA GLU A 237 -8.54 -1.37 10.67
C GLU A 237 -9.66 -0.60 9.97
N THR A 238 -9.39 0.67 9.64
CA THR A 238 -10.36 1.51 8.94
C THR A 238 -9.66 2.33 7.88
N VAL A 239 -10.18 2.25 6.67
CA VAL A 239 -9.86 3.12 5.54
C VAL A 239 -11.14 3.82 5.13
N ALA A 240 -11.16 5.16 5.13
CA ALA A 240 -12.37 5.91 4.81
C ALA A 240 -12.03 7.28 4.23
N GLY A 241 -12.84 7.78 3.29
CA GLY A 241 -12.58 9.09 2.73
C GLY A 241 -13.69 9.62 1.85
N ILE A 242 -13.58 10.93 1.62
CA ILE A 242 -14.38 11.67 0.66
C ILE A 242 -13.45 12.13 -0.46
N VAL A 243 -13.86 11.91 -1.69
CA VAL A 243 -13.11 12.21 -2.89
C VAL A 243 -13.91 13.18 -3.75
N TYR A 244 -13.34 14.33 -4.05
CA TYR A 244 -13.79 15.16 -5.15
C TYR A 244 -12.91 14.89 -6.36
N SER A 245 -13.49 14.51 -7.49
CA SER A 245 -12.71 14.26 -8.72
C SER A 245 -13.37 14.93 -9.91
N ARG A 246 -12.54 15.57 -10.72
CA ARG A 246 -12.93 16.19 -11.98
C ARG A 246 -11.77 16.15 -12.95
N ASP A 247 -11.95 15.45 -14.09
CA ASP A 247 -11.01 15.32 -15.21
C ASP A 247 -9.53 15.21 -14.82
N TRP A 248 -8.89 16.33 -14.55
CA TRP A 248 -7.47 16.49 -14.25
C TRP A 248 -7.16 16.69 -12.76
N LEU A 249 -8.17 16.91 -11.89
CA LEU A 249 -8.00 17.22 -10.47
C LEU A 249 -8.73 16.19 -9.61
N THR A 250 -8.03 15.61 -8.63
CA THR A 250 -8.60 14.80 -7.56
C THR A 250 -8.19 15.37 -6.21
N LEU A 251 -9.16 15.55 -5.33
CA LEU A 251 -8.96 15.94 -3.93
C LEU A 251 -9.50 14.82 -3.04
N GLN A 252 -8.74 14.39 -2.06
CA GLN A 252 -9.14 13.41 -1.06
C GLN A 252 -8.95 13.98 0.33
N MET A 253 -9.92 13.75 1.20
CA MET A 253 -9.79 13.93 2.63
C MET A 253 -10.28 12.64 3.31
N GLY A 254 -9.43 12.03 4.12
CA GLY A 254 -9.78 10.79 4.78
C GLY A 254 -8.59 10.09 5.42
N LYS A 255 -8.80 8.82 5.75
CA LYS A 255 -7.80 7.92 6.31
C LYS A 255 -7.49 6.84 5.30
N ASP A 256 -6.21 6.71 4.89
CA ASP A 256 -5.81 5.78 3.83
C ASP A 256 -4.34 5.38 3.97
N ARG A 257 -3.91 4.42 3.15
CA ARG A 257 -2.52 4.02 2.93
C ARG A 257 -2.01 4.63 1.62
N ASN A 258 -0.72 4.75 1.46
CA ASN A 258 -0.09 5.19 0.22
C ASN A 258 1.07 4.28 -0.15
N HIS A 259 1.33 4.15 -1.45
CA HIS A 259 2.43 3.39 -2.00
C HIS A 259 3.02 4.22 -3.15
N TRP A 260 4.25 4.69 -2.99
CA TRP A 260 4.97 5.53 -3.95
C TRP A 260 6.28 4.87 -4.37
N GLY A 261 6.37 4.49 -5.61
CA GLY A 261 7.53 3.85 -6.21
C GLY A 261 7.19 2.57 -6.97
N PRO A 262 8.07 2.14 -7.88
CA PRO A 262 7.91 0.93 -8.68
C PRO A 262 8.29 -0.37 -7.94
N GLY A 263 8.84 -0.30 -6.74
CA GLY A 263 9.23 -1.47 -5.96
C GLY A 263 8.06 -2.41 -5.69
N TYR A 264 8.30 -3.70 -5.72
CA TYR A 264 7.30 -4.75 -5.49
C TYR A 264 7.36 -5.32 -4.07
N ALA A 265 8.56 -5.69 -3.61
CA ALA A 265 8.76 -6.23 -2.26
C ALA A 265 8.81 -5.13 -1.19
N GLY A 266 9.00 -3.88 -1.57
CA GLY A 266 8.99 -2.71 -0.71
C GLY A 266 9.22 -1.43 -1.51
N GLN A 267 8.99 -0.26 -0.90
CA GLN A 267 9.24 1.07 -1.46
C GLN A 267 10.15 1.85 -0.53
N LEU A 268 11.06 2.65 -1.10
CA LEU A 268 12.01 3.38 -0.28
C LEU A 268 11.41 4.64 0.36
N MET A 269 10.51 5.34 -0.35
CA MET A 269 9.99 6.61 0.16
C MET A 269 8.70 6.46 0.97
N LEU A 270 7.67 5.89 0.39
CA LEU A 270 6.37 5.76 1.04
C LEU A 270 5.73 4.42 0.67
N SER A 271 5.67 3.52 1.63
CA SER A 271 5.09 2.19 1.48
C SER A 271 3.69 2.11 2.10
N ASP A 272 2.95 1.10 1.72
CA ASP A 272 1.67 0.74 2.35
C ASP A 272 1.83 -0.27 3.50
N HIS A 273 3.07 -0.49 3.94
CA HIS A 273 3.39 -1.33 5.10
C HIS A 273 2.82 -0.79 6.43
N PRO A 274 2.88 0.53 6.73
CA PRO A 274 2.23 1.08 7.91
C PRO A 274 0.71 0.96 7.85
N THR A 275 0.06 0.96 9.02
CA THR A 275 -1.41 1.13 9.08
C THR A 275 -1.82 2.48 8.47
N SER A 276 -3.10 2.61 8.13
CA SER A 276 -3.67 3.83 7.54
C SER A 276 -3.55 5.05 8.47
N TYR A 277 -3.40 6.23 7.88
CA TYR A 277 -3.29 7.52 8.58
C TYR A 277 -4.18 8.58 7.96
N ASP A 278 -4.61 9.56 8.78
CA ASP A 278 -5.45 10.66 8.34
C ASP A 278 -4.67 11.58 7.40
N GLN A 279 -5.29 11.95 6.27
CA GLN A 279 -4.61 12.70 5.21
C GLN A 279 -5.53 13.60 4.40
N ILE A 280 -4.91 14.61 3.79
CA ILE A 280 -5.44 15.37 2.66
C ILE A 280 -4.49 15.13 1.48
N LYS A 281 -5.04 14.70 0.35
CA LYS A 281 -4.27 14.45 -0.87
C LYS A 281 -4.86 15.25 -2.03
N VAL A 282 -3.98 15.87 -2.80
CA VAL A 282 -4.29 16.60 -4.03
C VAL A 282 -3.54 15.94 -5.16
N GLU A 283 -4.23 15.54 -6.21
CA GLU A 283 -3.65 14.99 -7.42
C GLU A 283 -4.06 15.82 -8.63
N VAL A 284 -3.08 16.20 -9.43
CA VAL A 284 -3.26 16.83 -10.74
C VAL A 284 -2.66 15.92 -11.79
N ALA A 285 -3.47 15.43 -12.71
CA ALA A 285 -3.05 14.50 -13.75
C ALA A 285 -3.36 15.05 -15.15
N ALA A 286 -2.38 14.97 -16.04
CA ALA A 286 -2.51 15.32 -17.45
C ALA A 286 -1.71 14.32 -18.27
N SER A 287 -2.27 13.77 -19.33
CA SER A 287 -1.81 12.67 -20.18
C SER A 287 -0.45 11.97 -19.92
N ARG A 288 0.61 12.71 -19.57
CA ARG A 288 1.98 12.22 -19.37
C ARG A 288 2.61 12.72 -18.07
N LEU A 289 1.84 13.40 -17.26
CA LEU A 289 2.31 14.03 -16.04
C LEU A 289 1.27 13.86 -14.95
N ARG A 290 1.73 13.46 -13.77
CA ARG A 290 0.94 13.44 -12.54
C ARG A 290 1.73 14.16 -11.45
N PHE A 291 1.08 15.07 -10.78
CA PHE A 291 1.59 15.69 -9.57
C PHE A 291 0.68 15.32 -8.41
N THR A 292 1.25 14.77 -7.36
CA THR A 292 0.54 14.39 -6.14
C THR A 292 1.14 15.13 -4.96
N MET A 293 0.31 15.76 -4.14
CA MET A 293 0.69 16.34 -2.86
C MET A 293 -0.12 15.68 -1.75
N LEU A 294 0.57 15.32 -0.69
CA LEU A 294 0.04 14.65 0.49
C LEU A 294 0.38 15.48 1.73
N TRP A 295 -0.60 15.68 2.58
CA TRP A 295 -0.42 16.16 3.94
C TRP A 295 -1.12 15.17 4.88
N ALA A 296 -0.38 14.64 5.88
CA ALA A 296 -0.85 13.57 6.72
C ALA A 296 -0.51 13.79 8.20
N VAL A 297 -1.36 13.23 9.07
CA VAL A 297 -1.17 13.20 10.52
C VAL A 297 -0.67 11.82 10.91
N LEU A 298 0.49 11.77 11.53
CA LEU A 298 1.11 10.53 11.99
C LEU A 298 1.02 10.42 13.51
N GLN A 299 1.21 9.21 14.00
CA GLN A 299 1.31 8.94 15.43
C GLN A 299 2.76 8.61 15.79
N HIS A 300 3.27 9.27 16.82
CA HIS A 300 4.51 8.89 17.46
C HIS A 300 4.21 8.03 18.68
N TYR A 301 4.82 6.86 18.77
CA TYR A 301 4.64 5.96 19.89
C TYR A 301 5.71 6.21 20.96
N THR A 302 5.24 6.44 22.18
CA THR A 302 6.09 6.49 23.39
C THR A 302 5.49 5.55 24.44
N ALA A 303 6.27 5.21 25.46
CA ALA A 303 5.77 4.40 26.58
C ALA A 303 4.54 5.01 27.25
N ASP A 304 4.40 6.33 27.22
CA ASP A 304 3.27 7.08 27.79
C ASP A 304 2.11 7.31 26.80
N PHE A 305 2.19 6.79 25.57
CA PHE A 305 1.18 6.98 24.52
C PHE A 305 -0.24 6.65 25.01
N PHE A 306 -0.40 5.53 25.71
CA PHE A 306 -1.69 5.07 26.22
C PHE A 306 -2.22 5.88 27.42
N TYR A 307 -1.41 6.76 27.99
CA TYR A 307 -1.76 7.65 29.10
C TYR A 307 -2.09 9.07 28.65
N GLY A 308 -2.26 9.28 27.33
CA GLY A 308 -2.70 10.54 26.75
C GLY A 308 -1.56 11.53 26.41
N ASN A 309 -0.33 11.10 26.46
CA ASN A 309 0.81 11.91 26.03
C ASN A 309 1.05 11.74 24.51
N HIS A 310 0.17 12.31 23.70
CA HIS A 310 0.26 12.30 22.25
C HIS A 310 1.10 13.48 21.78
N GLN A 311 2.13 13.21 21.00
CA GLN A 311 2.92 14.26 20.34
C GLN A 311 2.46 14.39 18.89
N GLU A 312 2.16 15.62 18.50
CA GLU A 312 1.77 15.94 17.13
C GLU A 312 2.94 15.67 16.17
N LYS A 313 2.71 14.86 15.17
CA LYS A 313 3.65 14.50 14.11
C LYS A 313 2.94 14.55 12.77
N TYR A 314 3.60 15.15 11.80
CA TYR A 314 3.05 15.37 10.46
C TYR A 314 4.01 14.91 9.39
N LEU A 315 3.44 14.46 8.27
CA LEU A 315 4.13 14.20 7.02
C LEU A 315 3.56 15.13 5.96
N VAL A 316 4.42 15.83 5.25
CA VAL A 316 4.07 16.48 3.99
C VAL A 316 4.96 15.91 2.88
N ALA A 317 4.36 15.55 1.78
CA ALA A 317 5.08 14.96 0.66
C ALA A 317 4.52 15.47 -0.66
N HIS A 318 5.36 15.57 -1.68
CA HIS A 318 4.94 15.76 -3.05
C HIS A 318 5.73 14.85 -4.00
N ARG A 319 5.07 14.45 -5.09
CA ARG A 319 5.62 13.57 -6.11
C ARG A 319 5.22 14.07 -7.49
N LEU A 320 6.18 14.18 -8.38
CA LEU A 320 5.98 14.51 -9.78
C LEU A 320 6.40 13.31 -10.63
N GLU A 321 5.42 12.67 -11.26
CA GLU A 321 5.63 11.59 -12.22
C GLU A 321 5.46 12.10 -13.64
N PHE A 322 6.31 11.67 -14.54
CA PHE A 322 6.15 11.97 -15.97
C PHE A 322 6.69 10.85 -16.85
N SER A 323 6.03 10.65 -17.99
CA SER A 323 6.39 9.67 -19.01
C SER A 323 6.87 10.41 -20.27
N PRO A 324 8.18 10.78 -20.35
CA PRO A 324 8.70 11.53 -21.49
C PRO A 324 8.64 10.71 -22.77
N TRP A 325 8.89 9.41 -22.67
CA TRP A 325 8.81 8.46 -23.77
C TRP A 325 8.06 7.19 -23.37
N PRO A 326 7.49 6.42 -24.31
CA PRO A 326 6.77 5.19 -23.97
C PRO A 326 7.61 4.13 -23.25
N PHE A 327 8.92 4.22 -23.34
CA PHE A 327 9.86 3.28 -22.72
C PHE A 327 10.47 3.78 -21.40
N LEU A 328 10.17 5.01 -20.98
CA LEU A 328 10.75 5.62 -19.80
C LEU A 328 9.71 6.39 -18.99
N ASP A 329 9.54 6.01 -17.75
CA ASP A 329 8.85 6.79 -16.73
C ASP A 329 9.85 7.23 -15.67
N VAL A 330 9.66 8.45 -15.16
CA VAL A 330 10.51 9.08 -14.15
C VAL A 330 9.63 9.74 -13.11
N ALA A 331 10.00 9.63 -11.85
CA ALA A 331 9.38 10.41 -10.79
C ALA A 331 10.40 11.05 -9.86
N LEU A 332 10.10 12.26 -9.46
CA LEU A 332 10.80 13.02 -8.43
C LEU A 332 9.88 13.21 -7.24
N HIS A 333 10.37 12.99 -6.05
CA HIS A 333 9.58 13.17 -4.85
C HIS A 333 10.41 13.74 -3.70
N GLU A 334 9.73 14.48 -2.87
CA GLU A 334 10.29 15.12 -1.70
C GLU A 334 9.28 14.99 -0.57
N MET A 335 9.77 14.77 0.65
CA MET A 335 8.93 14.72 1.82
C MET A 335 9.63 15.30 3.04
N ILE A 336 8.81 15.71 4.00
CA ILE A 336 9.27 16.25 5.26
C ILE A 336 8.41 15.74 6.40
N LEU A 337 9.05 15.31 7.49
CA LEU A 337 8.41 15.00 8.75
C LEU A 337 8.74 16.09 9.76
N TYR A 338 7.73 16.58 10.43
CA TYR A 338 7.88 17.58 11.47
C TYR A 338 6.94 17.32 12.65
N SER A 339 7.30 17.85 13.81
CA SER A 339 6.58 17.66 15.07
C SER A 339 6.62 18.88 15.97
N GLY A 340 5.91 18.83 17.09
CA GLY A 340 5.96 19.86 18.13
C GLY A 340 5.33 21.20 17.76
N ARG A 341 4.64 21.28 16.61
CA ARG A 341 3.90 22.45 16.15
C ARG A 341 2.76 22.02 15.24
N SER A 342 1.68 22.80 15.23
CA SER A 342 0.57 22.58 14.33
C SER A 342 0.96 22.89 12.87
N PHE A 343 0.02 22.78 12.00
CA PHE A 343 0.07 23.07 10.57
C PHE A 343 1.09 24.16 10.15
N GLU A 344 2.07 23.79 9.31
CA GLU A 344 3.14 24.66 8.83
C GLU A 344 2.86 25.15 7.40
N PRO A 345 2.50 26.44 7.20
CA PRO A 345 2.16 26.95 5.88
C PRO A 345 3.29 26.85 4.85
N SER A 346 4.56 26.88 5.31
CA SER A 346 5.72 26.79 4.42
C SER A 346 5.77 25.47 3.65
N TYR A 347 5.21 24.40 4.21
CA TYR A 347 5.15 23.09 3.58
C TYR A 347 3.87 22.83 2.79
N LEU A 348 2.93 23.78 2.76
CA LEU A 348 1.71 23.65 1.96
C LEU A 348 1.85 24.18 0.54
N ASN A 349 2.85 24.95 0.26
CA ASN A 349 3.09 25.45 -1.08
C ASN A 349 3.59 24.28 -1.96
N PRO A 350 2.81 23.80 -2.94
CA PRO A 350 3.17 22.64 -3.74
C PRO A 350 4.36 22.86 -4.67
N LEU A 351 4.79 24.09 -4.84
CA LEU A 351 5.95 24.47 -5.65
C LEU A 351 7.18 24.78 -4.80
N ASN A 352 7.05 24.69 -3.48
CA ASN A 352 8.18 24.96 -2.60
C ASN A 352 9.12 23.76 -2.53
N PHE A 353 10.41 24.02 -2.57
CA PHE A 353 11.43 23.01 -2.34
C PHE A 353 11.57 22.82 -0.82
N PHE A 354 11.18 21.67 -0.29
CA PHE A 354 11.03 21.45 1.15
C PHE A 354 12.34 21.61 1.91
N ARG A 355 13.45 21.11 1.37
CA ARG A 355 14.75 21.29 2.01
C ARG A 355 15.13 22.78 2.15
N SER A 356 14.79 23.62 1.18
CA SER A 356 15.00 25.07 1.31
C SER A 356 14.09 25.69 2.38
N ALA A 357 12.84 25.26 2.44
CA ALA A 357 11.90 25.71 3.47
C ALA A 357 12.35 25.31 4.88
N GLU A 358 12.84 24.08 5.03
CA GLU A 358 13.39 23.55 6.27
C GLU A 358 14.56 24.41 6.80
N HIS A 359 15.52 24.76 5.96
CA HIS A 359 16.63 25.62 6.33
C HIS A 359 16.14 26.99 6.84
N TYR A 360 15.11 27.58 6.22
CA TYR A 360 14.51 28.82 6.72
C TYR A 360 13.82 28.66 8.08
N LEU A 361 13.35 27.46 8.41
CA LEU A 361 12.70 27.11 9.67
C LEU A 361 13.69 26.65 10.76
N GLY A 362 15.00 26.63 10.45
CA GLY A 362 16.06 26.33 11.41
C GLY A 362 16.59 24.91 11.40
N ASP A 363 16.41 24.15 10.28
CA ASP A 363 17.02 22.84 10.05
C ASP A 363 16.70 21.81 11.17
N ARG A 364 15.43 21.71 11.55
CA ARG A 364 14.96 20.92 12.70
C ARG A 364 14.01 19.80 12.33
N ASP A 365 13.64 19.72 11.08
CA ASP A 365 12.69 18.75 10.55
C ASP A 365 13.45 17.63 9.82
N ASN A 366 12.79 16.56 9.46
CA ASN A 366 13.42 15.46 8.74
C ASN A 366 12.97 15.49 7.27
N ALA A 367 13.84 15.95 6.39
CA ALA A 367 13.58 16.06 4.95
C ALA A 367 14.25 14.91 4.18
N ALA A 368 13.52 14.31 3.26
CA ALA A 368 14.05 13.30 2.35
C ALA A 368 13.62 13.57 0.91
N MET A 369 14.50 13.21 -0.04
CA MET A 369 14.26 13.31 -1.48
C MET A 369 14.36 11.95 -2.12
N GLY A 370 13.61 11.73 -3.20
CA GLY A 370 13.64 10.50 -3.96
C GLY A 370 13.57 10.72 -5.46
N LEU A 371 14.16 9.77 -6.16
CA LEU A 371 14.08 9.63 -7.61
C LEU A 371 13.76 8.18 -7.91
N ASP A 372 12.81 7.95 -8.77
CA ASP A 372 12.64 6.63 -9.37
C ASP A 372 12.47 6.70 -10.88
N PHE A 373 12.74 5.59 -11.53
CA PHE A 373 12.51 5.43 -12.95
C PHE A 373 12.20 3.99 -13.33
N GLN A 374 11.48 3.84 -14.43
CA GLN A 374 11.18 2.57 -15.07
C GLN A 374 11.64 2.59 -16.53
N LEU A 375 12.28 1.50 -16.96
CA LEU A 375 12.76 1.30 -18.32
C LEU A 375 12.09 0.08 -18.96
N LYS A 376 11.43 0.30 -20.09
CA LYS A 376 10.69 -0.70 -20.88
C LYS A 376 11.33 -0.86 -22.27
N VAL A 377 12.65 -1.07 -22.31
CA VAL A 377 13.44 -1.15 -23.56
C VAL A 377 13.60 -2.56 -24.09
N LEU A 378 13.33 -3.57 -23.26
CA LEU A 378 13.40 -4.98 -23.65
C LEU A 378 11.98 -5.55 -23.82
N PRO A 379 11.75 -6.42 -24.81
CA PRO A 379 10.44 -7.05 -24.96
C PRO A 379 10.01 -7.79 -23.69
N LYS A 380 8.79 -7.56 -23.26
CA LYS A 380 8.21 -8.22 -22.09
C LYS A 380 9.02 -8.07 -20.80
N THR A 381 9.84 -7.02 -20.71
CA THR A 381 10.72 -6.78 -19.57
C THR A 381 10.69 -5.31 -19.18
N LYS A 382 10.41 -5.06 -17.91
CA LYS A 382 10.53 -3.78 -17.27
C LYS A 382 11.64 -3.83 -16.22
N LEU A 383 12.54 -2.86 -16.26
CA LEU A 383 13.56 -2.63 -15.23
C LEU A 383 13.20 -1.37 -14.48
N TYR A 384 13.47 -1.32 -13.19
CA TYR A 384 13.18 -0.16 -12.38
C TYR A 384 14.22 0.05 -11.28
N MET A 385 14.26 1.30 -10.80
CA MET A 385 15.13 1.70 -9.70
C MET A 385 14.46 2.78 -8.87
N GLU A 386 14.68 2.73 -7.56
CA GLU A 386 14.40 3.80 -6.61
C GLU A 386 15.69 4.25 -5.94
N LEU A 387 15.84 5.55 -5.72
CA LEU A 387 16.88 6.18 -4.93
C LEU A 387 16.23 7.06 -3.88
N LEU A 388 16.56 6.82 -2.62
CA LEU A 388 16.23 7.69 -1.48
C LEU A 388 17.49 8.41 -1.04
N LEU A 389 17.41 9.72 -0.86
CA LEU A 389 18.40 10.58 -0.23
C LEU A 389 17.75 11.21 1.01
N ASP A 390 18.11 10.69 2.18
CA ASP A 390 17.64 11.20 3.48
C ASP A 390 18.57 12.33 3.94
N ASP A 391 19.88 12.07 4.03
CA ASP A 391 20.88 13.07 4.30
C ASP A 391 22.20 12.73 3.61
N VAL A 392 22.87 13.73 2.99
CA VAL A 392 24.09 13.46 2.23
C VAL A 392 25.10 14.60 2.38
N THR A 393 26.26 14.25 2.91
CA THR A 393 27.44 15.12 2.92
C THR A 393 28.33 14.75 1.73
N SER A 394 28.25 15.55 0.66
CA SER A 394 28.90 15.23 -0.64
C SER A 394 30.41 15.01 -0.53
N SER A 395 31.11 15.77 0.33
CA SER A 395 32.56 15.62 0.55
C SER A 395 32.98 14.32 1.24
N LYS A 396 32.02 13.60 1.86
CA LYS A 396 32.24 12.33 2.56
C LYS A 396 31.57 11.13 1.87
N LEU A 397 31.10 11.29 0.62
CA LEU A 397 30.50 10.19 -0.13
C LEU A 397 31.51 9.05 -0.30
N GLY A 398 31.05 7.79 -0.10
CA GLY A 398 31.85 6.58 -0.23
C GLY A 398 32.79 6.29 0.96
N THR A 399 32.72 7.06 2.05
CA THR A 399 33.62 6.90 3.21
C THR A 399 33.03 6.15 4.39
N GLY A 400 31.79 5.67 4.32
CA GLY A 400 31.12 5.10 5.50
C GLY A 400 30.61 6.13 6.51
N PHE A 401 30.74 7.43 6.27
CA PHE A 401 30.27 8.48 7.17
C PHE A 401 28.80 8.32 7.54
N TYR A 402 28.47 8.34 8.83
CA TYR A 402 27.12 8.06 9.35
C TYR A 402 26.05 9.00 8.81
N GLY A 403 26.42 10.27 8.53
CA GLY A 403 25.52 11.28 7.96
C GLY A 403 25.24 11.11 6.46
N ASN A 404 25.83 10.10 5.79
CA ASN A 404 25.47 9.75 4.42
C ASN A 404 24.36 8.69 4.45
N LYS A 405 23.12 9.14 4.60
CA LYS A 405 21.91 8.33 4.72
C LYS A 405 21.22 8.26 3.36
N TYR A 406 21.27 7.12 2.73
CA TYR A 406 20.60 6.87 1.45
C TYR A 406 20.28 5.39 1.27
N ALA A 407 19.33 5.12 0.39
CA ALA A 407 18.95 3.77 0.02
C ALA A 407 18.76 3.65 -1.49
N ILE A 408 19.00 2.45 -2.01
CA ILE A 408 18.82 2.10 -3.42
C ILE A 408 18.01 0.81 -3.48
N LEU A 409 16.98 0.79 -4.33
CA LEU A 409 16.24 -0.40 -4.73
C LEU A 409 16.35 -0.53 -6.26
N THR A 410 16.67 -1.71 -6.74
CA THR A 410 16.69 -2.03 -8.17
C THR A 410 15.95 -3.32 -8.41
N GLY A 411 15.18 -3.37 -9.49
CA GLY A 411 14.41 -4.56 -9.79
C GLY A 411 14.09 -4.73 -11.27
N GLY A 412 13.45 -5.85 -11.54
CA GLY A 412 12.97 -6.19 -12.86
C GLY A 412 11.77 -7.12 -12.83
N HIS A 413 10.91 -6.95 -13.83
CA HIS A 413 9.75 -7.79 -14.08
C HIS A 413 9.81 -8.30 -15.52
N HIS A 414 9.81 -9.62 -15.71
CA HIS A 414 9.73 -10.27 -17.00
C HIS A 414 8.45 -11.11 -17.09
N VAL A 415 7.61 -10.84 -18.07
CA VAL A 415 6.32 -11.51 -18.25
C VAL A 415 6.39 -12.56 -19.37
N ASP A 416 5.58 -13.62 -19.23
CA ASP A 416 5.53 -14.78 -20.12
C ASP A 416 6.90 -15.46 -20.25
N LEU A 417 7.54 -15.73 -19.14
CA LEU A 417 8.85 -16.38 -19.04
C LEU A 417 8.89 -17.67 -19.87
N PHE A 418 9.95 -17.86 -20.65
CA PHE A 418 10.12 -18.99 -21.58
C PHE A 418 8.98 -19.14 -22.62
N GLY A 419 8.20 -18.07 -22.86
CA GLY A 419 7.04 -18.11 -23.74
C GLY A 419 5.78 -18.72 -23.14
N VAL A 420 5.81 -19.08 -21.86
CA VAL A 420 4.65 -19.59 -21.13
C VAL A 420 3.76 -18.43 -20.71
N SER A 421 2.58 -18.34 -21.34
CA SER A 421 1.64 -17.26 -21.04
C SER A 421 1.19 -17.31 -19.58
N GLY A 422 1.28 -16.16 -18.91
CA GLY A 422 0.90 -16.01 -17.51
C GLY A 422 1.95 -16.46 -16.50
N LEU A 423 3.15 -16.89 -16.94
CA LEU A 423 4.29 -17.16 -16.05
C LEU A 423 5.20 -15.93 -16.01
N ASP A 424 5.28 -15.29 -14.87
CA ASP A 424 6.02 -14.05 -14.67
C ASP A 424 7.14 -14.23 -13.64
N LEU A 425 8.26 -13.55 -13.89
CA LEU A 425 9.41 -13.51 -12.98
C LEU A 425 9.64 -12.07 -12.52
N ARG A 426 9.77 -11.88 -11.21
CA ARG A 426 10.22 -10.63 -10.57
C ARG A 426 11.48 -10.88 -9.78
N GLY A 427 12.37 -9.89 -9.78
CA GLY A 427 13.55 -9.90 -8.92
C GLY A 427 13.85 -8.48 -8.45
N GLU A 428 14.18 -8.34 -7.17
CA GLU A 428 14.55 -7.06 -6.55
C GLU A 428 15.78 -7.21 -5.66
N TYR A 429 16.57 -6.15 -5.62
CA TYR A 429 17.64 -5.97 -4.66
C TYR A 429 17.53 -4.59 -4.04
N THR A 430 17.46 -4.56 -2.72
CA THR A 430 17.41 -3.33 -1.92
C THR A 430 18.62 -3.24 -1.01
N ARG A 431 19.16 -2.03 -0.88
CA ARG A 431 20.26 -1.72 0.03
C ARG A 431 20.00 -0.40 0.72
N ILE A 432 19.95 -0.43 2.05
CA ILE A 432 19.64 0.71 2.91
C ILE A 432 20.83 0.92 3.85
N ARG A 433 21.45 2.10 3.79
CA ARG A 433 22.61 2.42 4.61
C ARG A 433 22.24 2.56 6.09
N PRO A 434 23.26 2.42 6.99
CA PRO A 434 23.12 2.77 8.40
C PRO A 434 22.54 4.18 8.60
N HIS A 435 21.74 4.34 9.63
CA HIS A 435 21.08 5.59 10.03
C HIS A 435 20.06 6.15 9.02
N THR A 436 19.87 5.57 7.83
CA THR A 436 18.79 5.98 6.91
C THR A 436 17.43 5.86 7.61
N TYR A 437 16.52 6.82 7.40
CA TYR A 437 15.22 6.94 8.08
C TYR A 437 15.28 7.45 9.53
N THR A 438 16.47 7.66 10.10
CA THR A 438 16.61 8.15 11.47
C THR A 438 16.89 9.66 11.50
N HIS A 439 16.29 10.34 12.46
CA HIS A 439 16.56 11.73 12.79
C HIS A 439 16.64 11.89 14.32
N ASP A 440 16.00 12.87 14.90
CA ASP A 440 15.71 12.87 16.34
C ASP A 440 14.51 11.92 16.61
N THR A 441 14.32 11.53 17.88
CA THR A 441 13.37 10.48 18.28
C THR A 441 11.95 10.64 17.74
N ILE A 442 11.46 11.88 17.56
CA ILE A 442 10.08 12.13 17.14
C ILE A 442 9.96 12.16 15.62
N ASN A 443 10.93 12.79 14.94
CA ASN A 443 10.90 13.00 13.49
C ASN A 443 11.49 11.83 12.69
N ASN A 444 11.73 10.67 13.32
CA ASN A 444 12.06 9.43 12.61
C ASN A 444 10.97 9.06 11.61
N PHE A 445 11.35 8.37 10.55
CA PHE A 445 10.51 8.04 9.40
C PHE A 445 9.48 6.94 9.72
N GLN A 446 8.60 7.17 10.70
CA GLN A 446 7.69 6.18 11.27
C GLN A 446 6.26 6.69 11.45
N HIS A 447 5.32 5.77 11.34
CA HIS A 447 3.96 5.88 11.85
C HIS A 447 3.73 4.82 12.92
N PHE A 448 3.39 5.20 14.16
CA PHE A 448 3.53 4.35 15.36
C PHE A 448 4.98 3.83 15.46
N ILE A 449 5.14 2.50 15.39
CA ILE A 449 6.44 1.83 15.38
C ILE A 449 6.86 1.32 14.00
N THR A 450 6.07 1.60 12.94
CA THR A 450 6.30 1.06 11.61
C THR A 450 7.01 2.09 10.73
N ASN A 451 8.06 1.66 10.02
CA ASN A 451 8.74 2.50 9.03
C ASN A 451 7.78 2.90 7.91
N LEU A 452 7.79 4.17 7.49
CA LEU A 452 7.01 4.66 6.34
C LEU A 452 7.58 4.21 5.00
N GLY A 453 8.90 3.95 4.95
CA GLY A 453 9.59 3.45 3.78
C GLY A 453 9.69 1.91 3.76
N HIS A 454 10.85 1.40 3.40
CA HIS A 454 11.06 -0.05 3.25
C HIS A 454 10.92 -0.79 4.58
N ARG A 455 10.20 -1.92 4.57
CA ARG A 455 9.86 -2.73 5.75
C ARG A 455 11.05 -3.19 6.60
N LEU A 456 12.23 -3.39 5.99
CA LEU A 456 13.43 -3.80 6.74
C LEU A 456 14.08 -2.68 7.55
N GLY A 457 13.66 -1.42 7.35
CA GLY A 457 14.27 -0.28 8.06
C GLY A 457 15.71 -0.02 7.64
N THR A 458 16.47 0.56 8.57
CA THR A 458 17.86 1.02 8.37
C THR A 458 18.86 -0.13 8.38
N ASN A 459 20.07 0.10 7.87
CA ASN A 459 21.23 -0.81 7.88
C ASN A 459 20.92 -2.23 7.37
N SER A 460 20.24 -2.31 6.22
CA SER A 460 19.66 -3.57 5.73
C SER A 460 19.93 -3.81 4.26
N GLU A 461 19.90 -5.07 3.86
CA GLU A 461 19.85 -5.53 2.48
C GLU A 461 18.76 -6.57 2.29
N ASP A 462 18.11 -6.55 1.12
CA ASP A 462 17.09 -7.49 0.70
C ASP A 462 17.36 -7.99 -0.71
N LEU A 463 17.22 -9.29 -0.93
CA LEU A 463 17.21 -9.90 -2.24
C LEU A 463 15.97 -10.77 -2.36
N PHE A 464 15.07 -10.37 -3.22
CA PHE A 464 13.77 -10.99 -3.45
C PHE A 464 13.66 -11.52 -4.87
N VAL A 465 13.11 -12.73 -5.03
CA VAL A 465 12.80 -13.34 -6.33
C VAL A 465 11.45 -14.03 -6.25
N GLN A 466 10.57 -13.79 -7.22
CA GLN A 466 9.24 -14.40 -7.28
C GLN A 466 8.93 -14.92 -8.69
N LEU A 467 8.37 -16.12 -8.74
CA LEU A 467 7.64 -16.65 -9.88
C LEU A 467 6.15 -16.61 -9.57
N GLU A 468 5.39 -16.04 -10.49
CA GLU A 468 3.92 -16.07 -10.46
C GLU A 468 3.40 -16.76 -11.71
N TYR A 469 2.45 -17.67 -11.55
CA TYR A 469 1.77 -18.29 -12.66
C TYR A 469 0.26 -18.16 -12.54
N ARG A 470 -0.34 -17.48 -13.51
CA ARG A 470 -1.77 -17.29 -13.63
C ARG A 470 -2.31 -18.03 -14.85
N TYR A 471 -2.83 -19.24 -14.62
CA TYR A 471 -3.38 -20.08 -15.69
C TYR A 471 -4.66 -19.47 -16.29
N ASN A 472 -5.54 -19.01 -15.43
CA ASN A 472 -6.76 -18.28 -15.74
C ASN A 472 -7.02 -17.28 -14.60
N ARG A 473 -8.11 -16.49 -14.68
CA ARG A 473 -8.38 -15.55 -13.60
C ARG A 473 -8.50 -16.22 -12.22
N PRO A 474 -9.26 -17.32 -12.04
CA PRO A 474 -9.43 -17.94 -10.74
C PRO A 474 -8.18 -18.57 -10.13
N LEU A 475 -7.28 -19.15 -10.93
CA LEU A 475 -6.16 -19.94 -10.43
C LEU A 475 -4.85 -19.14 -10.45
N LEU A 476 -4.29 -18.95 -9.26
CA LEU A 476 -3.02 -18.28 -9.02
C LEU A 476 -2.06 -19.22 -8.29
N LEU A 477 -0.84 -19.33 -8.80
CA LEU A 477 0.27 -20.00 -8.13
C LEU A 477 1.41 -18.99 -7.95
N LYS A 478 2.01 -18.95 -6.75
CA LYS A 478 3.20 -18.12 -6.47
C LYS A 478 4.28 -18.97 -5.80
N ALA A 479 5.52 -18.70 -6.15
CA ALA A 479 6.70 -19.20 -5.46
C ALA A 479 7.66 -18.02 -5.29
N ALA A 480 8.08 -17.73 -4.07
CA ALA A 480 9.02 -16.66 -3.77
C ALA A 480 10.17 -17.17 -2.92
N TRP A 481 11.32 -16.57 -3.12
CA TRP A 481 12.48 -16.71 -2.27
C TRP A 481 12.99 -15.31 -1.91
N GLU A 482 13.36 -15.17 -0.65
CA GLU A 482 13.84 -13.92 -0.11
C GLU A 482 15.04 -14.15 0.81
N ARG A 483 16.02 -13.27 0.72
CA ARG A 483 17.16 -13.23 1.63
C ARG A 483 17.33 -11.82 2.17
N THR A 484 17.18 -11.70 3.50
CA THR A 484 17.36 -10.44 4.23
C THR A 484 18.65 -10.47 5.04
N ARG A 485 19.30 -9.31 5.17
CA ARG A 485 20.44 -9.08 6.08
C ARG A 485 20.23 -7.74 6.78
N HIS A 486 20.56 -7.71 8.07
CA HIS A 486 20.43 -6.52 8.89
C HIS A 486 21.61 -6.44 9.87
N GLY A 487 22.20 -5.26 10.03
CA GLY A 487 23.21 -4.97 11.02
C GLY A 487 22.57 -4.33 12.25
N ALA A 488 22.24 -5.14 13.27
CA ALA A 488 21.62 -4.66 14.50
C ALA A 488 22.64 -3.99 15.42
N ASN A 489 22.19 -3.02 16.21
CA ASN A 489 23.05 -2.31 17.16
C ASN A 489 23.61 -3.27 18.23
N PRO A 490 24.93 -3.33 18.44
CA PRO A 490 25.49 -3.98 19.63
C PRO A 490 25.08 -3.23 20.90
N ALA A 491 25.08 -3.93 22.03
CA ALA A 491 24.71 -3.33 23.31
C ALA A 491 25.55 -2.07 23.64
N GLY A 492 24.88 -0.91 23.73
CA GLY A 492 25.49 0.37 24.08
C GLY A 492 26.25 1.07 22.94
N ILE A 493 26.15 0.59 21.70
CA ILE A 493 26.78 1.22 20.51
C ILE A 493 25.72 1.30 19.41
N ASN A 494 25.43 2.52 18.93
CA ASN A 494 24.54 2.70 17.80
C ASN A 494 25.33 2.78 16.50
N VAL A 495 25.23 1.73 15.69
CA VAL A 495 25.78 1.65 14.33
C VAL A 495 24.75 1.97 13.26
N GLY A 496 23.62 2.57 13.65
CA GLY A 496 22.54 2.90 12.73
C GLY A 496 21.64 1.72 12.35
N GLY A 497 21.58 0.70 13.21
CA GLY A 497 20.77 -0.50 13.02
C GLY A 497 19.37 -0.43 13.65
N SER A 498 18.98 0.71 14.21
CA SER A 498 17.67 0.88 14.85
C SER A 498 17.04 2.21 14.51
N LEU A 499 15.74 2.22 14.22
CA LEU A 499 14.93 3.43 14.04
C LEU A 499 14.55 4.09 15.37
N TYR A 500 14.74 3.38 16.49
CA TYR A 500 14.27 3.80 17.81
C TYR A 500 15.39 4.42 18.67
N GLU A 501 16.62 4.28 18.23
CA GLU A 501 17.79 4.72 18.97
C GLU A 501 18.41 5.97 18.33
N SER A 502 18.45 7.06 19.07
CA SER A 502 19.18 8.27 18.65
C SER A 502 20.68 8.06 18.79
N ARG A 503 21.44 8.62 17.83
CA ARG A 503 22.90 8.59 17.87
C ARG A 503 23.43 9.44 19.04
N ASN A 504 24.46 8.93 19.73
CA ASN A 504 25.22 9.64 20.74
C ASN A 504 26.58 10.06 20.17
N ASP A 505 26.77 11.33 19.90
CA ASP A 505 27.99 11.88 19.27
C ASP A 505 29.29 11.59 20.02
N SER A 506 29.23 11.34 21.34
CA SER A 506 30.40 11.06 22.16
C SER A 506 30.75 9.59 22.29
N GLY A 507 29.85 8.67 21.89
CA GLY A 507 30.01 7.23 22.10
C GLY A 507 29.91 6.37 20.83
N ASP A 508 29.16 6.83 19.85
CA ASP A 508 28.89 6.07 18.64
C ASP A 508 29.91 6.38 17.52
N PRO A 509 30.21 5.41 16.65
CA PRO A 509 31.23 5.58 15.61
C PRO A 509 30.81 6.63 14.56
N GLU A 510 31.77 7.46 14.12
CA GLU A 510 31.55 8.43 13.03
C GLU A 510 31.48 7.75 11.65
N TYR A 511 32.13 6.62 11.49
CA TYR A 511 32.17 5.87 10.24
C TYR A 511 31.62 4.47 10.47
N VAL A 512 30.62 4.10 9.68
CA VAL A 512 29.87 2.85 9.79
C VAL A 512 29.66 2.30 8.38
N ASP A 513 30.09 1.07 8.15
CA ASP A 513 29.81 0.38 6.91
C ASP A 513 28.44 -0.31 6.98
N ILE A 514 27.91 -0.64 5.83
CA ILE A 514 26.63 -1.35 5.77
C ILE A 514 26.76 -2.73 6.39
N LEU A 515 25.76 -3.12 7.19
CA LEU A 515 25.69 -4.35 7.96
C LEU A 515 26.69 -4.43 9.13
N ASP A 516 27.33 -3.31 9.49
CA ASP A 516 28.08 -3.25 10.75
C ASP A 516 27.14 -3.53 11.94
N GLY A 517 27.71 -4.08 12.99
CA GLY A 517 27.00 -4.48 14.20
C GLY A 517 26.79 -6.00 14.30
N ASN A 518 25.74 -6.41 14.96
CA ASN A 518 25.36 -7.83 15.06
C ASN A 518 24.64 -8.22 13.78
N LEU A 519 25.29 -9.02 12.93
CA LEU A 519 24.70 -9.42 11.65
C LEU A 519 23.57 -10.42 11.87
N GLU A 520 22.38 -10.01 11.48
CA GLU A 520 21.16 -10.82 11.43
C GLU A 520 20.87 -11.22 9.98
N THR A 521 20.51 -12.48 9.76
CA THR A 521 20.20 -13.00 8.42
C THR A 521 18.89 -13.76 8.42
N GLY A 522 18.11 -13.59 7.36
CA GLY A 522 16.89 -14.35 7.10
C GLY A 522 16.91 -14.95 5.70
N ASN A 523 16.42 -16.17 5.54
CA ASN A 523 16.10 -16.77 4.25
C ASN A 523 14.69 -17.35 4.33
N SER A 524 13.86 -17.00 3.38
CA SER A 524 12.46 -17.42 3.32
C SER A 524 12.14 -18.03 1.97
N VAL A 525 11.41 -19.12 1.98
CA VAL A 525 10.75 -19.68 0.78
C VAL A 525 9.25 -19.66 1.03
N PHE A 526 8.50 -19.10 0.11
CA PHE A 526 7.05 -18.99 0.17
C PHE A 526 6.41 -19.62 -1.06
N LEU A 527 5.44 -20.48 -0.86
CA LEU A 527 4.62 -21.10 -1.90
C LEU A 527 3.15 -20.80 -1.63
N LEU A 528 2.38 -20.46 -2.67
CA LEU A 528 0.96 -20.20 -2.56
C LEU A 528 0.22 -20.81 -3.75
N ALA A 529 -0.91 -21.45 -3.46
CA ALA A 529 -1.91 -21.85 -4.44
C ALA A 529 -3.25 -21.26 -4.05
N GLY A 530 -3.77 -20.35 -4.88
CA GLY A 530 -5.04 -19.66 -4.66
C GLY A 530 -6.06 -20.00 -5.74
N TYR A 531 -7.30 -20.18 -5.33
CA TYR A 531 -8.42 -20.40 -6.22
C TYR A 531 -9.63 -19.55 -5.83
N GLU A 532 -10.10 -18.71 -6.75
CA GLU A 532 -11.33 -17.94 -6.61
C GLU A 532 -12.52 -18.76 -7.09
N PHE A 533 -13.32 -19.29 -6.17
CA PHE A 533 -14.44 -20.18 -6.47
C PHE A 533 -15.76 -19.44 -6.71
N ILE A 534 -15.89 -18.22 -6.19
CA ILE A 534 -16.95 -17.26 -6.50
C ILE A 534 -16.31 -15.89 -6.65
N ARG A 535 -17.03 -14.91 -7.15
CA ARG A 535 -16.52 -13.54 -7.25
C ARG A 535 -16.04 -13.03 -5.89
N ASN A 536 -14.78 -12.61 -5.83
CA ASN A 536 -14.10 -12.16 -4.61
C ASN A 536 -14.15 -13.14 -3.45
N GLY A 537 -14.58 -14.41 -3.70
CA GLY A 537 -14.53 -15.48 -2.73
C GLY A 537 -13.46 -16.48 -3.09
N PHE A 538 -12.48 -16.68 -2.22
CA PHE A 538 -11.27 -17.43 -2.52
C PHE A 538 -10.93 -18.43 -1.42
N VAL A 539 -10.14 -19.41 -1.81
CA VAL A 539 -9.39 -20.30 -0.92
C VAL A 539 -7.92 -20.26 -1.33
N GLN A 540 -7.05 -20.13 -0.37
CA GLN A 540 -5.60 -20.12 -0.58
C GLN A 540 -4.96 -21.12 0.36
N PHE A 541 -4.02 -21.90 -0.16
CA PHE A 541 -3.13 -22.74 0.61
C PHE A 541 -1.72 -22.18 0.47
N TYR A 542 -1.02 -22.03 1.57
CA TYR A 542 0.34 -21.54 1.54
C TYR A 542 1.27 -22.37 2.41
N PHE A 543 2.52 -22.38 2.01
CA PHE A 543 3.64 -22.92 2.77
C PHE A 543 4.74 -21.89 2.86
N ARG A 544 5.32 -21.73 4.04
CA ARG A 544 6.48 -20.87 4.28
C ARG A 544 7.54 -21.62 5.05
N HIS A 545 8.77 -21.51 4.59
CA HIS A 545 9.95 -22.03 5.27
C HIS A 545 10.92 -20.88 5.52
N ASP A 546 11.20 -20.61 6.79
CA ASP A 546 12.11 -19.55 7.22
C ASP A 546 13.30 -20.16 7.95
N ILE A 547 14.48 -19.62 7.67
CA ILE A 547 15.70 -19.84 8.44
C ILE A 547 16.20 -18.45 8.86
N SER A 548 16.30 -18.18 10.15
CA SER A 548 16.66 -16.85 10.67
C SER A 548 17.61 -16.93 11.85
N THR A 549 18.53 -15.96 11.88
CA THR A 549 19.36 -15.67 13.06
C THR A 549 18.81 -14.49 13.88
N TRP A 550 17.68 -13.90 13.46
CA TRP A 550 17.10 -12.73 14.12
C TRP A 550 16.61 -13.08 15.51
N GLU A 551 17.09 -12.35 16.50
CA GLU A 551 16.47 -12.29 17.82
C GLU A 551 15.41 -11.20 17.76
N ALA A 552 14.17 -11.59 17.61
CA ALA A 552 13.06 -10.74 17.27
C ALA A 552 12.79 -9.60 18.25
N SER A 553 12.58 -8.41 17.72
CA SER A 553 12.12 -7.26 18.48
C SER A 553 10.60 -7.09 18.54
N ALA A 554 9.79 -7.66 17.65
CA ALA A 554 8.33 -7.38 17.64
C ALA A 554 7.42 -8.50 17.10
N GLU A 555 7.92 -9.40 16.28
CA GLU A 555 7.20 -10.58 15.78
C GLU A 555 7.78 -11.83 16.44
N PRO A 556 7.04 -12.93 16.53
CA PRO A 556 7.63 -14.19 16.96
C PRO A 556 8.52 -14.77 15.84
N ASN A 557 9.55 -14.01 15.47
CA ASN A 557 10.66 -14.53 14.69
C ASN A 557 11.53 -15.31 15.64
N TYR A 558 11.42 -16.60 15.62
CA TYR A 558 12.28 -17.46 16.40
C TYR A 558 13.60 -17.61 15.65
N PRO A 559 14.76 -17.44 16.31
CA PRO A 559 16.02 -17.87 15.71
C PRO A 559 15.93 -19.36 15.41
N GLY A 560 16.40 -19.77 14.23
CA GLY A 560 16.35 -21.17 13.79
C GLY A 560 15.44 -21.38 12.58
N GLN A 561 14.87 -22.58 12.48
CA GLN A 561 14.00 -22.96 11.37
C GLN A 561 12.53 -22.90 11.77
N ARG A 562 11.71 -22.37 10.86
CA ARG A 562 10.26 -22.36 10.98
C ARG A 562 9.64 -22.90 9.70
N ASN A 563 8.76 -23.88 9.83
CA ASN A 563 7.91 -24.36 8.73
C ASN A 563 6.46 -24.03 9.07
N GLU A 564 5.79 -23.33 8.18
CA GLU A 564 4.43 -22.87 8.36
C GLU A 564 3.55 -23.37 7.22
N PHE A 565 2.40 -23.93 7.55
CA PHE A 565 1.34 -24.29 6.62
C PHE A 565 0.08 -23.52 6.99
N GLY A 566 -0.53 -22.87 6.02
CA GLY A 566 -1.74 -22.13 6.25
C GLY A 566 -2.80 -22.34 5.19
N ILE A 567 -4.02 -22.08 5.61
CA ILE A 567 -5.22 -22.01 4.75
C ILE A 567 -5.93 -20.71 5.02
N ARG A 568 -6.19 -19.96 3.95
CA ARG A 568 -7.00 -18.75 4.00
C ARG A 568 -8.26 -18.96 3.17
N VAL A 569 -9.40 -18.59 3.73
CA VAL A 569 -10.71 -18.59 3.04
C VAL A 569 -11.32 -17.23 3.26
N GLY A 570 -11.73 -16.58 2.19
CA GLY A 570 -12.22 -15.23 2.31
C GLY A 570 -13.26 -14.83 1.29
N LEU A 571 -13.93 -13.73 1.61
CA LEU A 571 -14.87 -13.00 0.77
C LEU A 571 -14.57 -11.51 0.87
N ASN A 572 -14.30 -10.87 -0.28
CA ASN A 572 -13.98 -9.44 -0.37
C ASN A 572 -12.72 -9.05 0.45
N GLU A 573 -11.55 -9.53 0.03
CA GLU A 573 -10.24 -9.21 0.62
C GLU A 573 -9.85 -7.74 0.40
#